data_ed77439744274b0d9da2bfca747cad7c
#
_entry.id   ed77439744274b0d9da2bfca747cad7c
#
_cell.length_a   1.000
_cell.length_b   1.000
_cell.length_c   1.000
_cell.angle_alpha   90.00
_cell.angle_beta   90.00
_cell.angle_gamma   90.00
#
_symmetry.space_group_name_H-M   'P 1'
#
loop_
_entity.id
_entity.type
_entity.pdbx_description
1 polymer ?
#
loop_
_entity_poly.entity_id
_entity_poly.type
_entity_poly.pdbx_seq_one_letter_code
_entity_poly.pdbx_strand_id
1 'polypeptide(L)'
;MKKKIFLLLLIAVVVAYGYNSINHKYKSEHKPKVDVSKTNEKAKEALTFCRKNNFNQDFCILIDMSIHSGLNRFFVYDFKQNKITRQMLVGHGCCNYPWSQTWSKDDPTFSNKDGSHCSSLGKYKIGQRAWSDWGINVKYVLHGLEETNSNAQSRYIVFHSWEKVSDKEVYPNGTPEGWGCPTISNANMKIIDPILKGSAQPVLMWIYQ
;
A
#
# COMPACT_ATOMS: atom_id res chain seq x y z
N MET A 1 22.84 -41.16 -21.60
CA MET A 1 21.66 -40.76 -20.79
C MET A 1 21.76 -39.34 -20.23
N LYS A 2 22.84 -38.96 -19.53
CA LYS A 2 22.97 -37.62 -18.88
C LYS A 2 22.78 -36.42 -19.84
N LYS A 3 23.36 -36.46 -21.07
CA LYS A 3 23.21 -35.39 -22.08
C LYS A 3 21.76 -35.19 -22.56
N LYS A 4 20.98 -36.28 -22.73
CA LYS A 4 19.56 -36.17 -23.13
C LYS A 4 18.70 -35.59 -22.01
N ILE A 5 18.96 -35.96 -20.75
CA ILE A 5 18.25 -35.39 -19.57
C ILE A 5 18.54 -33.88 -19.44
N PHE A 6 19.80 -33.46 -19.62
CA PHE A 6 20.18 -32.05 -19.56
C PHE A 6 19.50 -31.22 -20.67
N LEU A 7 19.41 -31.76 -21.89
CA LEU A 7 18.74 -31.09 -23.00
C LEU A 7 17.24 -30.95 -22.74
N LEU A 8 16.56 -31.96 -22.17
CA LEU A 8 15.14 -31.89 -21.82
C LEU A 8 14.87 -30.85 -20.71
N LEU A 9 15.74 -30.76 -19.71
CA LEU A 9 15.65 -29.73 -18.67
C LEU A 9 15.84 -28.33 -19.25
N LEU A 10 16.79 -28.14 -20.16
CA LEU A 10 16.98 -26.83 -20.80
C LEU A 10 15.76 -26.41 -21.62
N ILE A 11 15.17 -27.33 -22.39
CA ILE A 11 13.95 -27.09 -23.16
C ILE A 11 12.79 -26.73 -22.22
N ALA A 12 12.61 -27.44 -21.11
CA ALA A 12 11.56 -27.14 -20.12
C ALA A 12 11.72 -25.75 -19.53
N VAL A 13 12.95 -25.33 -19.21
CA VAL A 13 13.22 -23.96 -18.69
C VAL A 13 12.88 -22.89 -19.73
N VAL A 14 13.29 -23.10 -21.00
CA VAL A 14 13.00 -22.14 -22.07
C VAL A 14 11.50 -22.04 -22.34
N VAL A 15 10.79 -23.16 -22.35
CA VAL A 15 9.31 -23.17 -22.52
C VAL A 15 8.62 -22.47 -21.34
N ALA A 16 9.04 -22.75 -20.12
CA ALA A 16 8.49 -22.09 -18.93
C ALA A 16 8.74 -20.58 -18.93
N TYR A 17 9.93 -20.15 -19.33
CA TYR A 17 10.27 -18.72 -19.46
C TYR A 17 9.46 -18.05 -20.56
N GLY A 18 9.33 -18.68 -21.74
CA GLY A 18 8.52 -18.19 -22.85
C GLY A 18 7.05 -18.06 -22.46
N TYR A 19 6.47 -19.08 -21.83
CA TYR A 19 5.09 -19.06 -21.32
C TYR A 19 4.86 -17.93 -20.30
N ASN A 20 5.80 -17.76 -19.37
CA ASN A 20 5.71 -16.72 -18.34
C ASN A 20 5.79 -15.30 -18.96
N SER A 21 6.68 -15.11 -19.94
CA SER A 21 6.83 -13.84 -20.66
C SER A 21 5.59 -13.47 -21.47
N ILE A 22 4.98 -14.45 -22.16
CA ILE A 22 3.74 -14.26 -22.93
C ILE A 22 2.57 -13.92 -21.98
N ASN A 23 2.43 -14.66 -20.89
CA ASN A 23 1.39 -14.39 -19.89
C ASN A 23 1.55 -13.02 -19.24
N HIS A 24 2.78 -12.63 -18.91
CA HIS A 24 3.07 -11.32 -18.35
C HIS A 24 2.66 -10.20 -19.33
N LYS A 25 3.04 -10.34 -20.60
CA LYS A 25 2.66 -9.38 -21.66
C LYS A 25 1.15 -9.31 -21.82
N TYR A 26 0.46 -10.46 -21.93
CA TYR A 26 -1.00 -10.51 -22.02
C TYR A 26 -1.67 -9.82 -20.85
N LYS A 27 -1.27 -10.12 -19.60
CA LYS A 27 -1.84 -9.49 -18.40
C LYS A 27 -1.54 -7.99 -18.32
N SER A 28 -0.36 -7.52 -18.77
CA SER A 28 -0.04 -6.09 -18.78
C SER A 28 -0.86 -5.33 -19.81
N GLU A 29 -1.14 -5.93 -20.96
CA GLU A 29 -2.02 -5.34 -22.00
C GLU A 29 -3.48 -5.26 -21.54
N HIS A 30 -3.92 -6.16 -20.64
CA HIS A 30 -5.28 -6.22 -20.10
C HIS A 30 -5.34 -5.68 -18.65
N LYS A 31 -4.53 -4.69 -18.33
CA LYS A 31 -4.54 -4.03 -17.03
C LYS A 31 -5.94 -3.47 -16.72
N PRO A 32 -6.53 -3.84 -15.56
CA PRO A 32 -7.85 -3.36 -15.19
C PRO A 32 -7.83 -1.86 -14.91
N LYS A 33 -8.88 -1.18 -15.31
CA LYS A 33 -9.12 0.22 -14.90
C LYS A 33 -9.57 0.23 -13.44
N VAL A 34 -8.87 1.01 -12.61
CA VAL A 34 -9.25 1.18 -11.21
C VAL A 34 -10.55 2.00 -11.14
N ASP A 35 -11.57 1.42 -10.51
CA ASP A 35 -12.79 2.15 -10.15
C ASP A 35 -12.58 2.87 -8.81
N VAL A 36 -12.67 4.19 -8.83
CA VAL A 36 -12.50 5.04 -7.64
C VAL A 36 -13.83 5.50 -7.02
N SER A 37 -14.96 4.94 -7.46
CA SER A 37 -16.29 5.30 -6.93
C SER A 37 -16.37 5.09 -5.42
N LYS A 38 -15.94 3.93 -4.95
CA LYS A 38 -15.82 3.57 -3.53
C LYS A 38 -14.92 4.54 -2.75
N THR A 39 -13.78 4.95 -3.36
CA THR A 39 -12.87 5.94 -2.74
C THR A 39 -13.56 7.30 -2.59
N ASN A 40 -14.36 7.73 -3.57
CA ASN A 40 -15.12 8.98 -3.50
C ASN A 40 -16.21 8.93 -2.41
N GLU A 41 -16.87 7.79 -2.21
CA GLU A 41 -17.82 7.59 -1.11
C GLU A 41 -17.11 7.62 0.24
N LYS A 42 -16.00 6.90 0.38
CA LYS A 42 -15.18 6.91 1.59
C LYS A 42 -14.64 8.31 1.94
N ALA A 43 -14.37 9.14 0.94
CA ALA A 43 -13.95 10.53 1.17
C ALA A 43 -15.05 11.38 1.86
N LYS A 44 -16.32 11.17 1.53
CA LYS A 44 -17.45 11.86 2.19
C LYS A 44 -17.57 11.45 3.66
N GLU A 45 -17.45 10.13 3.93
CA GLU A 45 -17.43 9.62 5.30
C GLU A 45 -16.20 10.16 6.08
N ALA A 46 -15.03 10.19 5.42
CA ALA A 46 -13.79 10.71 5.99
C ALA A 46 -13.90 12.19 6.38
N LEU A 47 -14.49 13.03 5.52
CA LEU A 47 -14.72 14.45 5.83
C LEU A 47 -15.64 14.63 7.05
N THR A 48 -16.72 13.83 7.11
CA THR A 48 -17.64 13.84 8.26
C THR A 48 -16.90 13.47 9.55
N PHE A 49 -16.05 12.43 9.50
CA PHE A 49 -15.21 12.01 10.61
C PHE A 49 -14.21 13.12 11.01
N CYS A 50 -13.53 13.73 10.05
CA CYS A 50 -12.54 14.78 10.27
C CYS A 50 -13.15 15.99 10.98
N ARG A 51 -14.34 16.44 10.54
CA ARG A 51 -15.08 17.54 11.16
C ARG A 51 -15.46 17.25 12.61
N LYS A 52 -15.97 16.04 12.88
CA LYS A 52 -16.41 15.62 14.22
C LYS A 52 -15.25 15.47 15.21
N ASN A 53 -14.05 15.10 14.74
CA ASN A 53 -12.93 14.71 15.59
C ASN A 53 -11.73 15.69 15.52
N ASN A 54 -11.91 16.86 14.95
CA ASN A 54 -10.88 17.91 14.85
C ASN A 54 -9.62 17.45 14.07
N PHE A 55 -9.82 16.72 12.98
CA PHE A 55 -8.78 16.37 12.01
C PHE A 55 -8.68 17.40 10.89
N ASN A 56 -7.63 17.29 10.07
CA ASN A 56 -7.47 18.10 8.87
C ASN A 56 -8.68 17.99 7.97
N GLN A 57 -9.21 19.15 7.52
CA GLN A 57 -10.40 19.26 6.68
C GLN A 57 -10.06 19.73 5.25
N ASP A 58 -8.78 19.84 4.92
CA ASP A 58 -8.33 20.14 3.56
C ASP A 58 -8.13 18.86 2.75
N PHE A 59 -7.56 17.82 3.37
CA PHE A 59 -7.30 16.54 2.71
C PHE A 59 -7.25 15.37 3.69
N CYS A 60 -7.35 14.15 3.15
CA CYS A 60 -7.06 12.90 3.84
C CYS A 60 -6.30 11.92 2.94
N ILE A 61 -5.83 10.83 3.53
CA ILE A 61 -5.25 9.69 2.83
C ILE A 61 -6.24 8.52 2.88
N LEU A 62 -6.56 7.96 1.71
CA LEU A 62 -7.44 6.81 1.55
C LEU A 62 -6.67 5.68 0.88
N ILE A 63 -6.71 4.48 1.46
CA ILE A 63 -6.02 3.30 0.92
C ILE A 63 -7.04 2.20 0.71
N ASP A 64 -7.32 1.87 -0.55
CA ASP A 64 -8.25 0.80 -0.93
C ASP A 64 -7.50 -0.51 -1.15
N MET A 65 -7.57 -1.40 -0.18
CA MET A 65 -6.90 -2.70 -0.22
C MET A 65 -7.62 -3.73 -1.09
N SER A 66 -8.84 -3.44 -1.59
CA SER A 66 -9.51 -4.27 -2.59
C SER A 66 -8.90 -4.13 -3.99
N ILE A 67 -8.09 -3.08 -4.21
CA ILE A 67 -7.36 -2.88 -5.45
C ILE A 67 -6.06 -3.69 -5.41
N HIS A 68 -5.74 -4.38 -6.52
CA HIS A 68 -4.48 -5.13 -6.68
C HIS A 68 -3.25 -4.28 -6.31
N SER A 69 -2.31 -4.84 -5.55
CA SER A 69 -1.18 -4.08 -5.00
C SER A 69 -0.20 -3.51 -6.03
N GLY A 70 -0.24 -4.01 -7.26
CA GLY A 70 0.51 -3.47 -8.40
C GLY A 70 -0.16 -2.30 -9.13
N LEU A 71 -1.33 -1.86 -8.66
CA LEU A 71 -2.07 -0.69 -9.14
C LEU A 71 -2.09 0.39 -8.08
N ASN A 72 -2.30 1.63 -8.49
CA ASN A 72 -2.42 2.75 -7.57
C ASN A 72 -3.67 2.56 -6.69
N ARG A 73 -3.45 2.45 -5.37
CA ARG A 73 -4.49 2.23 -4.37
C ARG A 73 -4.33 3.07 -3.11
N PHE A 74 -3.33 3.93 -3.07
CA PHE A 74 -3.13 5.01 -2.09
C PHE A 74 -3.53 6.32 -2.76
N PHE A 75 -4.46 7.05 -2.15
CA PHE A 75 -5.04 8.26 -2.70
C PHE A 75 -4.92 9.41 -1.70
N VAL A 76 -4.46 10.57 -2.16
CA VAL A 76 -4.62 11.84 -1.45
C VAL A 76 -5.89 12.49 -1.99
N TYR A 77 -6.89 12.61 -1.14
CA TYR A 77 -8.17 13.22 -1.49
C TYR A 77 -8.26 14.63 -0.93
N ASP A 78 -8.43 15.61 -1.81
CA ASP A 78 -8.62 17.01 -1.48
C ASP A 78 -10.12 17.28 -1.26
N PHE A 79 -10.49 17.65 -0.05
CA PHE A 79 -11.89 17.87 0.31
C PHE A 79 -12.47 19.17 -0.28
N LYS A 80 -11.62 20.20 -0.52
CA LYS A 80 -12.06 21.47 -1.11
C LYS A 80 -12.35 21.29 -2.60
N GLN A 81 -11.48 20.55 -3.31
CA GLN A 81 -11.64 20.29 -4.74
C GLN A 81 -12.56 19.08 -5.00
N ASN A 82 -12.93 18.33 -3.95
CA ASN A 82 -13.75 17.12 -4.03
C ASN A 82 -13.20 16.10 -5.04
N LYS A 83 -11.88 15.87 -5.02
CA LYS A 83 -11.23 14.95 -5.97
C LYS A 83 -9.94 14.35 -5.42
N ILE A 84 -9.53 13.22 -6.01
CA ILE A 84 -8.21 12.64 -5.84
C ILE A 84 -7.19 13.55 -6.54
N THR A 85 -6.23 14.07 -5.77
CA THR A 85 -5.15 14.93 -6.30
C THR A 85 -3.87 14.16 -6.54
N ARG A 86 -3.67 13.02 -5.87
CA ARG A 86 -2.53 12.12 -6.06
C ARG A 86 -2.94 10.68 -5.86
N GLN A 87 -2.31 9.81 -6.64
CA GLN A 87 -2.47 8.36 -6.51
C GLN A 87 -1.12 7.67 -6.69
N MET A 88 -0.89 6.61 -5.92
CA MET A 88 0.38 5.89 -5.92
C MET A 88 0.23 4.46 -5.43
N LEU A 89 1.28 3.66 -5.65
CA LEU A 89 1.36 2.32 -5.06
C LEU A 89 1.55 2.40 -3.55
N VAL A 90 1.02 1.40 -2.85
CA VAL A 90 1.30 1.19 -1.42
C VAL A 90 1.44 -0.30 -1.11
N GLY A 91 2.49 -0.63 -0.36
CA GLY A 91 2.71 -1.98 0.17
C GLY A 91 1.80 -2.27 1.35
N HIS A 92 1.62 -3.56 1.64
CA HIS A 92 0.88 -4.10 2.78
C HIS A 92 1.68 -5.20 3.48
N GLY A 93 1.13 -5.78 4.54
CA GLY A 93 1.79 -6.82 5.33
C GLY A 93 1.75 -8.19 4.68
N CYS A 94 2.85 -8.94 4.79
CA CYS A 94 3.00 -10.27 4.19
C CYS A 94 2.23 -11.37 4.96
N CYS A 95 1.78 -11.11 6.19
CA CYS A 95 1.15 -12.11 7.04
C CYS A 95 2.01 -13.40 7.16
N ASN A 96 1.47 -14.51 6.69
CA ASN A 96 2.13 -15.82 6.71
C ASN A 96 3.03 -16.08 5.49
N TYR A 97 3.10 -15.14 4.55
CA TYR A 97 3.93 -15.27 3.36
C TYR A 97 5.35 -14.74 3.61
N PRO A 98 6.33 -15.16 2.80
CA PRO A 98 7.70 -14.65 2.92
C PRO A 98 7.76 -13.14 2.71
N TRP A 99 8.51 -12.47 3.57
CA TRP A 99 8.76 -11.04 3.50
C TRP A 99 9.35 -10.60 2.15
N SER A 100 8.96 -9.43 1.68
CA SER A 100 9.43 -8.82 0.42
C SER A 100 9.00 -9.57 -0.85
N GLN A 101 8.04 -10.50 -0.75
CA GLN A 101 7.38 -11.12 -1.90
C GLN A 101 6.10 -10.38 -2.27
N THR A 102 5.34 -10.88 -3.23
CA THR A 102 4.10 -10.27 -3.74
C THR A 102 2.99 -11.31 -3.86
N TRP A 103 2.91 -12.22 -2.90
CA TRP A 103 2.07 -13.41 -3.03
C TRP A 103 0.59 -13.14 -2.73
N SER A 104 0.30 -12.16 -1.89
CA SER A 104 -1.08 -11.76 -1.57
C SER A 104 -1.53 -10.47 -2.28
N LYS A 105 -0.91 -10.16 -3.41
CA LYS A 105 -1.13 -8.91 -4.17
C LYS A 105 -2.57 -8.62 -4.57
N ASP A 106 -3.37 -9.67 -4.77
CA ASP A 106 -4.76 -9.60 -5.25
C ASP A 106 -5.77 -9.74 -4.10
N ASP A 107 -5.38 -10.45 -3.03
CA ASP A 107 -6.25 -10.82 -1.91
C ASP A 107 -5.46 -10.78 -0.59
N PRO A 108 -5.14 -9.59 -0.08
CA PRO A 108 -4.40 -9.44 1.17
C PRO A 108 -5.26 -9.83 2.38
N THR A 109 -4.63 -10.48 3.35
CA THR A 109 -5.24 -10.77 4.66
C THR A 109 -4.92 -9.64 5.64
N PHE A 110 -5.81 -9.42 6.62
CA PHE A 110 -5.69 -8.36 7.61
C PHE A 110 -5.77 -8.90 9.03
N SER A 111 -5.01 -8.31 9.95
CA SER A 111 -5.04 -8.70 11.35
C SER A 111 -4.50 -7.57 12.24
N ASN A 112 -5.12 -7.39 13.41
CA ASN A 112 -4.65 -6.50 14.47
C ASN A 112 -3.81 -7.23 15.54
N LYS A 113 -3.61 -8.56 15.37
CA LYS A 113 -2.84 -9.39 16.31
C LYS A 113 -1.35 -9.03 16.23
N ASP A 114 -0.71 -8.92 17.39
CA ASP A 114 0.74 -8.73 17.47
C ASP A 114 1.49 -9.91 16.85
N GLY A 115 2.62 -9.63 16.20
CA GLY A 115 3.42 -10.63 15.48
C GLY A 115 2.78 -11.21 14.22
N SER A 116 1.57 -10.78 13.81
CA SER A 116 0.90 -11.31 12.62
C SER A 116 1.55 -10.89 11.29
N HIS A 117 2.36 -9.84 11.29
CA HIS A 117 2.94 -9.21 10.11
C HIS A 117 1.91 -8.75 9.05
N CYS A 118 0.62 -8.78 9.38
CA CYS A 118 -0.45 -8.29 8.51
C CYS A 118 -0.67 -6.78 8.67
N SER A 119 -1.18 -6.13 7.64
CA SER A 119 -1.78 -4.82 7.80
C SER A 119 -3.08 -4.91 8.60
N SER A 120 -3.50 -3.84 9.24
CA SER A 120 -4.81 -3.73 9.90
C SER A 120 -5.68 -2.74 9.14
N LEU A 121 -6.97 -3.07 8.96
CA LEU A 121 -7.94 -2.13 8.41
C LEU A 121 -8.39 -1.13 9.47
N GLY A 122 -8.89 0.02 9.03
CA GLY A 122 -9.48 1.03 9.88
C GLY A 122 -8.92 2.42 9.67
N LYS A 123 -9.41 3.36 10.47
CA LYS A 123 -8.98 4.75 10.51
C LYS A 123 -7.74 4.90 11.41
N TYR A 124 -6.80 5.70 10.96
CA TYR A 124 -5.59 6.04 11.71
C TYR A 124 -5.40 7.54 11.79
N LYS A 125 -4.94 8.00 12.94
CA LYS A 125 -4.31 9.31 13.05
C LYS A 125 -2.85 9.19 12.62
N ILE A 126 -2.44 9.95 11.61
CA ILE A 126 -1.03 10.16 11.30
C ILE A 126 -0.45 11.03 12.41
N GLY A 127 0.46 10.46 13.17
CA GLY A 127 1.06 11.06 14.35
C GLY A 127 2.43 11.66 14.09
N GLN A 128 3.32 11.52 15.07
CA GLN A 128 4.65 12.14 15.06
C GLN A 128 5.52 11.65 13.90
N ARG A 129 6.16 12.62 13.22
CA ARG A 129 7.25 12.37 12.28
C ARG A 129 8.52 11.99 13.05
N ALA A 130 9.20 10.95 12.62
CA ALA A 130 10.42 10.44 13.25
C ALA A 130 11.41 9.90 12.22
N TRP A 131 12.62 9.55 12.68
CA TRP A 131 13.62 8.84 11.89
C TRP A 131 13.15 7.43 11.57
N SER A 132 13.47 6.95 10.36
CA SER A 132 13.25 5.58 9.88
C SER A 132 14.57 4.99 9.37
N ASP A 133 14.80 3.72 9.61
CA ASP A 133 15.92 2.97 8.99
C ASP A 133 15.64 2.64 7.52
N TRP A 134 14.42 2.92 7.04
CA TRP A 134 13.95 2.59 5.69
C TRP A 134 13.77 3.81 4.81
N GLY A 135 13.95 3.60 3.52
CA GLY A 135 13.63 4.57 2.48
C GLY A 135 14.40 5.88 2.59
N ILE A 136 13.68 7.00 2.68
CA ILE A 136 14.29 8.33 2.81
C ILE A 136 14.54 8.74 4.27
N ASN A 137 14.60 7.79 5.17
CA ASN A 137 14.79 7.97 6.62
C ASN A 137 13.68 8.79 7.31
N VAL A 138 12.46 8.69 6.81
CA VAL A 138 11.28 9.35 7.36
C VAL A 138 10.18 8.33 7.63
N LYS A 139 9.60 8.39 8.83
CA LYS A 139 8.37 7.67 9.18
C LYS A 139 7.40 8.57 9.93
N TYR A 140 6.13 8.19 9.88
CA TYR A 140 5.06 8.74 10.71
C TYR A 140 4.46 7.63 11.55
N VAL A 141 4.36 7.85 12.86
CA VAL A 141 3.71 6.91 13.78
C VAL A 141 2.22 6.88 13.44
N LEU A 142 1.64 5.69 13.35
CA LEU A 142 0.21 5.52 13.10
C LEU A 142 -0.51 5.12 14.40
N HIS A 143 -1.52 5.92 14.78
CA HIS A 143 -2.39 5.60 15.91
C HIS A 143 -3.70 5.05 15.37
N GLY A 144 -4.01 3.78 15.67
CA GLY A 144 -5.29 3.16 15.33
C GLY A 144 -6.43 3.80 16.12
N LEU A 145 -7.57 4.03 15.45
CA LEU A 145 -8.73 4.70 16.02
C LEU A 145 -9.95 3.77 16.15
N GLU A 146 -9.79 2.51 15.76
CA GLU A 146 -10.85 1.50 15.75
C GLU A 146 -10.32 0.18 16.37
N GLU A 147 -11.20 -0.71 16.79
CA GLU A 147 -10.81 -2.02 17.36
C GLU A 147 -9.96 -2.84 16.39
N THR A 148 -10.27 -2.74 15.10
CA THR A 148 -9.56 -3.45 14.03
C THR A 148 -8.09 -3.05 13.89
N ASN A 149 -7.66 -1.93 14.47
CA ASN A 149 -6.29 -1.42 14.41
C ASN A 149 -5.79 -0.84 15.75
N SER A 150 -6.47 -1.11 16.86
CA SER A 150 -6.14 -0.59 18.20
C SER A 150 -4.71 -0.91 18.64
N ASN A 151 -4.13 -2.00 18.16
CA ASN A 151 -2.77 -2.42 18.47
C ASN A 151 -1.70 -1.79 17.56
N ALA A 152 -2.06 -0.85 16.69
CA ALA A 152 -1.12 -0.27 15.73
C ALA A 152 0.14 0.28 16.39
N GLN A 153 0.01 0.99 17.51
CA GLN A 153 1.14 1.58 18.22
C GLN A 153 2.03 0.52 18.90
N SER A 154 1.46 -0.46 19.60
CA SER A 154 2.20 -1.55 20.24
C SER A 154 2.89 -2.46 19.21
N ARG A 155 2.31 -2.59 18.03
CA ARG A 155 2.86 -3.31 16.88
C ARG A 155 3.87 -2.50 16.07
N TYR A 156 4.20 -1.27 16.48
CA TYR A 156 5.11 -0.36 15.77
C TYR A 156 4.69 -0.09 14.32
N ILE A 157 3.38 -0.05 14.02
CA ILE A 157 2.88 0.28 12.69
C ILE A 157 3.15 1.76 12.40
N VAL A 158 3.89 2.00 11.33
CA VAL A 158 4.30 3.33 10.88
C VAL A 158 4.06 3.49 9.37
N PHE A 159 3.85 4.71 8.91
CA PHE A 159 3.86 5.04 7.50
C PHE A 159 5.25 5.51 7.10
N HIS A 160 5.87 4.84 6.15
CA HIS A 160 7.23 5.14 5.70
C HIS A 160 7.43 4.82 4.22
N SER A 161 8.58 5.20 3.66
CA SER A 161 8.95 4.76 2.32
C SER A 161 9.87 3.54 2.35
N TRP A 162 9.87 2.82 1.24
CA TRP A 162 10.74 1.69 1.01
C TRP A 162 11.23 1.70 -0.44
N GLU A 163 12.54 1.57 -0.65
CA GLU A 163 13.18 1.64 -1.97
C GLU A 163 12.72 0.53 -2.94
N LYS A 164 12.18 -0.57 -2.41
CA LYS A 164 11.62 -1.65 -3.23
C LYS A 164 10.23 -1.35 -3.79
N VAL A 165 9.53 -0.34 -3.27
CA VAL A 165 8.23 0.08 -3.80
C VAL A 165 8.46 0.94 -5.04
N SER A 166 7.85 0.56 -6.17
CA SER A 166 7.95 1.28 -7.44
C SER A 166 7.21 2.62 -7.40
N ASP A 167 7.71 3.60 -8.16
CA ASP A 167 7.04 4.88 -8.39
C ASP A 167 5.87 4.76 -9.38
N LYS A 168 5.86 3.70 -10.17
CA LYS A 168 4.87 3.42 -11.23
C LYS A 168 4.19 2.10 -10.97
N GLU A 169 2.97 1.98 -11.48
CA GLU A 169 2.22 0.73 -11.45
C GLU A 169 3.01 -0.43 -12.07
N VAL A 170 2.96 -1.57 -11.40
CA VAL A 170 3.74 -2.77 -11.74
C VAL A 170 2.85 -3.97 -12.09
N TYR A 171 1.54 -3.77 -12.25
CA TYR A 171 0.62 -4.83 -12.66
C TYR A 171 1.15 -5.59 -13.90
N PRO A 172 1.06 -6.92 -13.96
CA PRO A 172 0.42 -7.87 -13.02
C PRO A 172 1.28 -8.27 -11.81
N ASN A 173 2.47 -7.70 -11.64
CA ASN A 173 3.24 -7.88 -10.42
C ASN A 173 2.61 -7.06 -9.29
N GLY A 174 2.88 -7.47 -8.04
CA GLY A 174 2.46 -6.73 -6.86
C GLY A 174 3.56 -5.81 -6.33
N THR A 175 3.20 -4.98 -5.37
CA THR A 175 4.14 -4.24 -4.52
C THR A 175 4.71 -5.19 -3.47
N PRO A 176 6.02 -5.15 -3.15
CA PRO A 176 6.63 -5.99 -2.12
C PRO A 176 5.91 -5.85 -0.77
N GLU A 177 5.66 -6.98 -0.12
CA GLU A 177 4.93 -7.09 1.13
C GLU A 177 5.86 -6.93 2.33
N GLY A 178 5.48 -6.04 3.28
CA GLY A 178 6.21 -5.74 4.50
C GLY A 178 5.65 -6.46 5.73
N TRP A 179 5.88 -5.88 6.91
CA TRP A 179 5.38 -6.40 8.19
C TRP A 179 4.19 -5.61 8.74
N GLY A 180 3.29 -5.20 7.84
CA GLY A 180 2.04 -4.55 8.21
C GLY A 180 2.02 -3.04 8.02
N CYS A 181 3.16 -2.38 7.97
CA CYS A 181 3.27 -0.95 7.70
C CYS A 181 2.80 -0.61 6.27
N PRO A 182 1.97 0.42 6.07
CA PRO A 182 1.75 0.95 4.74
C PRO A 182 3.03 1.63 4.25
N THR A 183 3.54 1.21 3.09
CA THR A 183 4.82 1.68 2.53
C THR A 183 4.63 2.22 1.13
N ILE A 184 5.22 3.37 0.83
CA ILE A 184 5.24 3.97 -0.51
C ILE A 184 6.66 4.07 -1.03
N SER A 185 6.84 4.46 -2.28
CA SER A 185 8.18 4.67 -2.85
C SER A 185 8.89 5.88 -2.25
N ASN A 186 10.22 5.90 -2.39
CA ASN A 186 11.04 7.02 -1.94
C ASN A 186 10.68 8.35 -2.62
N ALA A 187 10.39 8.32 -3.93
CA ALA A 187 9.99 9.53 -4.65
C ALA A 187 8.63 10.05 -4.15
N ASN A 188 7.67 9.15 -3.94
CA ASN A 188 6.36 9.51 -3.43
C ASN A 188 6.43 10.05 -1.99
N MET A 189 7.27 9.50 -1.12
CA MET A 189 7.45 10.03 0.23
C MET A 189 8.06 11.44 0.23
N LYS A 190 8.98 11.76 -0.68
CA LYS A 190 9.50 13.12 -0.85
C LYS A 190 8.41 14.15 -1.21
N ILE A 191 7.31 13.68 -1.81
CA ILE A 191 6.15 14.53 -2.12
C ILE A 191 5.18 14.60 -0.93
N ILE A 192 4.95 13.49 -0.23
CA ILE A 192 3.97 13.40 0.86
C ILE A 192 4.49 14.00 2.17
N ASP A 193 5.77 13.82 2.48
CA ASP A 193 6.38 14.33 3.72
C ASP A 193 6.16 15.85 3.93
N PRO A 194 6.44 16.74 2.96
CA PRO A 194 6.15 18.16 3.11
C PRO A 194 4.67 18.48 3.35
N ILE A 195 3.76 17.75 2.70
CA ILE A 195 2.31 17.94 2.85
C ILE A 195 1.88 17.60 4.27
N LEU A 196 2.35 16.48 4.81
CA LEU A 196 2.04 16.07 6.17
C LEU A 196 2.67 17.00 7.22
N LYS A 197 3.91 17.42 7.02
CA LYS A 197 4.60 18.40 7.90
C LYS A 197 3.91 19.75 7.94
N GLY A 198 3.33 20.19 6.84
CA GLY A 198 2.62 21.47 6.73
C GLY A 198 1.22 21.46 7.34
N SER A 199 0.70 20.30 7.74
CA SER A 199 -0.63 20.21 8.32
C SER A 199 -0.64 20.65 9.78
N ALA A 200 -1.45 21.66 10.11
CA ALA A 200 -1.63 22.12 11.49
C ALA A 200 -2.50 21.16 12.32
N GLN A 201 -3.33 20.36 11.67
CA GLN A 201 -4.23 19.39 12.30
C GLN A 201 -3.79 17.96 11.94
N PRO A 202 -4.08 16.97 12.81
CA PRO A 202 -3.81 15.56 12.48
C PRO A 202 -4.46 15.16 11.16
N VAL A 203 -3.73 14.46 10.31
CA VAL A 203 -4.26 13.95 9.04
C VAL A 203 -4.84 12.55 9.25
N LEU A 204 -6.02 12.32 8.70
CA LEU A 204 -6.64 10.99 8.66
C LEU A 204 -6.00 10.14 7.55
N MET A 205 -5.56 8.93 7.89
CA MET A 205 -5.32 7.84 6.96
C MET A 205 -6.37 6.77 7.19
N TRP A 206 -7.09 6.36 6.16
CA TRP A 206 -8.08 5.30 6.26
C TRP A 206 -7.73 4.14 5.33
N ILE A 207 -7.46 2.97 5.91
CA ILE A 207 -7.16 1.72 5.20
C ILE A 207 -8.43 0.87 5.23
N TYR A 208 -8.97 0.53 4.05
CA TYR A 208 -10.22 -0.23 3.92
C TYR A 208 -10.13 -1.25 2.78
N GLN A 209 -11.09 -2.17 2.76
CA GLN A 209 -11.28 -3.16 1.69
C GLN A 209 -12.73 -3.18 1.23
#